data_cdf85d368f16bf6dacbacacb54c5ffbe
#
_entry.id   cdf85d368f16bf6dacbacacb54c5ffbe
#
_cell.length_a   1.000
_cell.length_b   1.000
_cell.length_c   1.000
_cell.angle_alpha   90.00
_cell.angle_beta   90.00
_cell.angle_gamma   90.00
#
_symmetry.space_group_name_H-M   'P 1'
#
loop_
_entity.id
_entity.type
_entity.pdbx_description
1 polymer ?
#
loop_
_entity_poly.entity_id
_entity_poly.type
_entity_poly.pdbx_seq_one_letter_code
_entity_poly.pdbx_strand_id
1 'polypeptide(L)'
;KDGRWEGRYTAGRDPETGRAIYKNVLGKTQAEAKAKLKQAIEEAKGLDTAKVGRYTVGQWMEVWFEHYAKIKVRPSSHQTYRGYIDNHIKPNIGKVPLEKLTPLELQKFYKKLLEQGRAGRLESRHQAKGLSPKTVRNIHQIISSAMNLAREQKLITANPAEGCALPRLEHKEMKTLLVEQLQSFLRESKDSGVFELYYLELATGLRRGELLGLKWVDIDLERGDLRVRRQIARINGEVVEAPLKTKNAYRTLPLAEDTIGVLKAQKQKTGDSPWVFPSPTGRPISPDSVLHMLHRVLKRAGLPRVRFHDLRHTFATLALQNGVDVKTVSGMLGHFSAGFTLDTYAHVTTASQRQAAKTMGSILSGSLQP
;
A
#
# COMPACT_ATOMS: atom_id res chain seq x y z
N LYS A 1 39.85 -42.33 10.04
CA LYS A 1 40.08 -41.56 8.80
C LYS A 1 39.08 -42.11 7.80
N ASP A 2 38.16 -41.26 7.32
CA ASP A 2 36.98 -41.67 6.52
C ASP A 2 37.21 -41.69 5.00
N GLY A 3 38.50 -41.65 4.57
CA GLY A 3 38.91 -41.77 3.16
C GLY A 3 38.53 -40.59 2.26
N ARG A 4 38.06 -39.46 2.83
CA ARG A 4 37.74 -38.26 2.08
C ARG A 4 38.93 -37.32 1.96
N TRP A 5 39.00 -36.61 0.83
CA TRP A 5 39.97 -35.54 0.61
C TRP A 5 39.43 -34.22 1.18
N GLU A 6 40.30 -33.49 1.87
CA GLU A 6 39.99 -32.21 2.49
C GLU A 6 40.74 -31.07 1.80
N GLY A 7 40.03 -30.03 1.38
CA GLY A 7 40.60 -28.78 0.92
C GLY A 7 40.37 -27.72 1.99
N ARG A 8 41.40 -26.93 2.33
CA ARG A 8 41.33 -25.85 3.33
C ARG A 8 41.63 -24.50 2.69
N TYR A 9 40.86 -23.46 3.01
CA TYR A 9 41.12 -22.10 2.57
C TYR A 9 40.91 -21.11 3.70
N THR A 10 41.56 -19.95 3.60
CA THR A 10 41.35 -18.82 4.51
C THR A 10 40.07 -18.11 4.12
N ALA A 11 39.06 -18.20 4.96
CA ALA A 11 37.75 -17.56 4.75
C ALA A 11 37.73 -16.07 5.21
N GLY A 12 38.76 -15.61 5.90
CA GLY A 12 38.92 -14.22 6.40
C GLY A 12 39.82 -14.15 7.61
N ARG A 13 39.82 -12.99 8.28
CA ARG A 13 40.49 -12.75 9.54
C ARG A 13 39.49 -12.29 10.59
N ASP A 14 39.67 -12.77 11.81
CA ASP A 14 38.90 -12.34 12.99
C ASP A 14 39.24 -10.86 13.28
N PRO A 15 38.23 -9.96 13.32
CA PRO A 15 38.49 -8.52 13.47
C PRO A 15 39.00 -8.13 14.86
N GLU A 16 38.77 -8.94 15.91
CA GLU A 16 39.24 -8.67 17.28
C GLU A 16 40.60 -9.22 17.53
N THR A 17 40.90 -10.40 16.98
CA THR A 17 42.15 -11.13 17.26
C THR A 17 43.15 -11.11 16.11
N GLY A 18 42.76 -10.66 14.91
CA GLY A 18 43.59 -10.67 13.70
C GLY A 18 43.90 -12.09 13.16
N ARG A 19 43.41 -13.15 13.80
CA ARG A 19 43.69 -14.54 13.41
C ARG A 19 42.94 -14.94 12.15
N ALA A 20 43.58 -15.75 11.29
CA ALA A 20 42.96 -16.29 10.09
C ALA A 20 41.85 -17.30 10.44
N ILE A 21 40.67 -17.08 9.81
CA ILE A 21 39.54 -18.01 9.92
C ILE A 21 39.63 -18.99 8.76
N TYR A 22 39.74 -20.27 9.05
CA TYR A 22 39.83 -21.33 8.05
C TYR A 22 38.50 -22.05 7.89
N LYS A 23 38.15 -22.39 6.63
CA LYS A 23 37.05 -23.29 6.29
C LYS A 23 37.55 -24.46 5.46
N ASN A 24 36.90 -25.62 5.63
CA ASN A 24 37.28 -26.86 4.97
C ASN A 24 36.16 -27.31 4.05
N VAL A 25 36.52 -27.87 2.89
CA VAL A 25 35.63 -28.56 1.96
C VAL A 25 36.05 -30.02 1.84
N LEU A 26 35.09 -30.91 1.73
CA LEU A 26 35.35 -32.36 1.65
C LEU A 26 34.90 -32.88 0.27
N GLY A 27 35.72 -33.75 -0.33
CA GLY A 27 35.43 -34.46 -1.56
C GLY A 27 35.74 -35.94 -1.44
N LYS A 28 35.01 -36.77 -2.19
CA LYS A 28 35.27 -38.21 -2.28
C LYS A 28 36.55 -38.51 -3.04
N THR A 29 36.93 -37.63 -3.95
CA THR A 29 38.17 -37.69 -4.73
C THR A 29 38.94 -36.37 -4.60
N GLN A 30 40.25 -36.41 -4.92
CA GLN A 30 41.09 -35.20 -4.94
C GLN A 30 40.59 -34.17 -5.92
N ALA A 31 40.14 -34.59 -7.11
CA ALA A 31 39.58 -33.71 -8.13
C ALA A 31 38.30 -33.02 -7.64
N GLU A 32 37.40 -33.75 -6.98
CA GLU A 32 36.18 -33.19 -6.39
C GLU A 32 36.48 -32.19 -5.26
N ALA A 33 37.41 -32.52 -4.37
CA ALA A 33 37.84 -31.62 -3.31
C ALA A 33 38.44 -30.32 -3.86
N LYS A 34 39.27 -30.42 -4.95
CA LYS A 34 39.90 -29.29 -5.61
C LYS A 34 38.87 -28.41 -6.35
N ALA A 35 37.89 -29.01 -7.01
CA ALA A 35 36.80 -28.28 -7.68
C ALA A 35 35.92 -27.53 -6.64
N LYS A 36 35.51 -28.20 -5.56
CA LYS A 36 34.76 -27.59 -4.46
C LYS A 36 35.55 -26.48 -3.76
N LEU A 37 36.87 -26.68 -3.59
CA LEU A 37 37.73 -25.65 -3.00
C LEU A 37 37.83 -24.40 -3.88
N LYS A 38 37.97 -24.57 -5.21
CA LYS A 38 38.01 -23.48 -6.14
C LYS A 38 36.68 -22.70 -6.12
N GLN A 39 35.56 -23.41 -6.16
CA GLN A 39 34.22 -22.82 -6.07
C GLN A 39 34.03 -22.07 -4.74
N ALA A 40 34.40 -22.67 -3.60
CA ALA A 40 34.28 -22.05 -2.28
C ALA A 40 35.16 -20.78 -2.14
N ILE A 41 36.34 -20.76 -2.77
CA ILE A 41 37.21 -19.58 -2.81
C ILE A 41 36.60 -18.48 -3.66
N GLU A 42 36.02 -18.81 -4.83
CA GLU A 42 35.35 -17.83 -5.70
C GLU A 42 34.11 -17.25 -5.01
N GLU A 43 33.30 -18.09 -4.37
CA GLU A 43 32.14 -17.64 -3.56
C GLU A 43 32.57 -16.74 -2.39
N ALA A 44 33.70 -17.05 -1.74
CA ALA A 44 34.21 -16.26 -0.64
C ALA A 44 34.81 -14.90 -1.05
N LYS A 45 35.31 -14.75 -2.28
CA LYS A 45 35.91 -13.48 -2.77
C LYS A 45 34.91 -12.31 -2.74
N GLY A 46 33.61 -12.59 -2.81
CA GLY A 46 32.55 -11.58 -2.75
C GLY A 46 32.03 -11.26 -1.34
N LEU A 47 32.50 -11.97 -0.29
CA LEU A 47 31.99 -11.88 1.06
C LEU A 47 32.95 -11.19 2.03
N ASP A 48 32.40 -10.40 2.96
CA ASP A 48 33.12 -9.96 4.15
C ASP A 48 33.08 -11.10 5.18
N THR A 49 34.09 -11.95 5.13
CA THR A 49 34.13 -13.20 5.91
C THR A 49 34.17 -12.97 7.42
N ALA A 50 34.56 -11.78 7.87
CA ALA A 50 34.47 -11.41 9.28
C ALA A 50 33.01 -11.20 9.74
N LYS A 51 32.08 -10.98 8.80
CA LYS A 51 30.67 -10.73 9.05
C LYS A 51 29.75 -11.92 8.68
N VAL A 52 30.25 -12.87 7.88
CA VAL A 52 29.47 -14.06 7.48
C VAL A 52 29.21 -14.95 8.71
N GLY A 53 27.96 -15.42 8.84
CA GLY A 53 27.53 -16.21 9.99
C GLY A 53 27.10 -15.39 11.22
N ARG A 54 27.21 -14.07 11.17
CA ARG A 54 26.82 -13.17 12.29
C ARG A 54 25.32 -13.06 12.49
N TYR A 55 24.53 -13.26 11.44
CA TYR A 55 23.10 -12.98 11.48
C TYR A 55 22.26 -14.19 11.08
N THR A 56 21.16 -14.38 11.79
CA THR A 56 20.01 -15.09 11.24
C THR A 56 19.16 -14.11 10.40
N VAL A 57 18.26 -14.65 9.57
CA VAL A 57 17.31 -13.83 8.80
C VAL A 57 16.53 -12.87 9.71
N GLY A 58 16.04 -13.37 10.85
CA GLY A 58 15.30 -12.54 11.80
C GLY A 58 16.12 -11.40 12.40
N GLN A 59 17.36 -11.67 12.76
CA GLN A 59 18.29 -10.64 13.29
C GLN A 59 18.63 -9.61 12.20
N TRP A 60 18.89 -10.06 10.98
CA TRP A 60 19.16 -9.14 9.87
C TRP A 60 17.96 -8.28 9.54
N MET A 61 16.74 -8.82 9.52
CA MET A 61 15.52 -8.06 9.30
C MET A 61 15.31 -6.95 10.35
N GLU A 62 15.70 -7.19 11.61
CA GLU A 62 15.68 -6.16 12.66
C GLU A 62 16.69 -5.04 12.37
N VAL A 63 17.95 -5.41 12.11
CA VAL A 63 19.01 -4.45 11.77
C VAL A 63 18.61 -3.62 10.56
N TRP A 64 18.13 -4.28 9.51
CA TRP A 64 17.66 -3.61 8.30
C TRP A 64 16.50 -2.66 8.57
N PHE A 65 15.50 -3.09 9.35
CA PHE A 65 14.35 -2.25 9.66
C PHE A 65 14.74 -1.03 10.49
N GLU A 66 15.44 -1.22 11.61
CA GLU A 66 15.75 -0.12 12.54
C GLU A 66 16.73 0.89 11.96
N HIS A 67 17.77 0.44 11.27
CA HIS A 67 18.86 1.31 10.84
C HIS A 67 18.73 1.81 9.39
N TYR A 68 17.95 1.13 8.53
CA TYR A 68 17.89 1.48 7.11
C TYR A 68 16.48 1.76 6.61
N ALA A 69 15.52 0.87 6.86
CA ALA A 69 14.18 1.02 6.32
C ALA A 69 13.40 2.14 7.02
N LYS A 70 13.48 2.21 8.33
CA LYS A 70 12.76 3.18 9.18
C LYS A 70 13.05 4.64 8.82
N ILE A 71 14.28 4.92 8.37
CA ILE A 71 14.69 6.26 7.93
C ILE A 71 14.06 6.61 6.56
N LYS A 72 13.87 5.60 5.69
CA LYS A 72 13.42 5.79 4.31
C LYS A 72 11.89 5.78 4.16
N VAL A 73 11.17 5.09 5.06
CA VAL A 73 9.72 4.93 4.97
C VAL A 73 8.98 5.80 5.99
N ARG A 74 7.74 6.14 5.67
CA ARG A 74 6.91 6.99 6.54
C ARG A 74 6.52 6.26 7.84
N PRO A 75 6.27 7.00 8.94
CA PRO A 75 5.83 6.42 10.21
C PRO A 75 4.62 5.50 10.09
N SER A 76 3.66 5.83 9.22
CA SER A 76 2.49 4.95 8.95
C SER A 76 2.84 3.60 8.32
N SER A 77 4.02 3.48 7.67
CA SER A 77 4.51 2.22 7.10
C SER A 77 5.30 1.41 8.11
N HIS A 78 5.85 2.03 9.17
CA HIS A 78 6.63 1.33 10.19
C HIS A 78 5.81 0.20 10.83
N GLN A 79 4.57 0.47 11.22
CA GLN A 79 3.70 -0.53 11.83
C GLN A 79 3.42 -1.70 10.87
N THR A 80 3.24 -1.42 9.58
CA THR A 80 3.03 -2.46 8.57
C THR A 80 4.27 -3.34 8.39
N TYR A 81 5.46 -2.71 8.28
CA TYR A 81 6.73 -3.44 8.13
C TYR A 81 7.03 -4.27 9.37
N ARG A 82 6.86 -3.68 10.56
CA ARG A 82 7.00 -4.38 11.84
C ARG A 82 6.05 -5.58 11.92
N GLY A 83 4.78 -5.39 11.55
CA GLY A 83 3.80 -6.47 11.52
C GLY A 83 4.18 -7.60 10.56
N TYR A 84 4.76 -7.31 9.39
CA TYR A 84 5.25 -8.34 8.48
C TYR A 84 6.48 -9.09 9.03
N ILE A 85 7.39 -8.38 9.67
CA ILE A 85 8.58 -8.97 10.28
C ILE A 85 8.20 -9.88 11.46
N ASP A 86 7.43 -9.37 12.41
CA ASP A 86 7.15 -10.05 13.66
C ASP A 86 6.13 -11.18 13.51
N ASN A 87 5.08 -10.99 12.70
CA ASN A 87 4.00 -11.98 12.58
C ASN A 87 4.25 -13.02 11.49
N HIS A 88 5.10 -12.73 10.50
CA HIS A 88 5.26 -13.61 9.34
C HIS A 88 6.71 -14.06 9.10
N ILE A 89 7.67 -13.13 9.05
CA ILE A 89 9.06 -13.46 8.68
C ILE A 89 9.75 -14.19 9.82
N LYS A 90 9.83 -13.59 10.99
CA LYS A 90 10.53 -14.17 12.17
C LYS A 90 10.00 -15.55 12.56
N PRO A 91 8.68 -15.78 12.69
CA PRO A 91 8.16 -17.09 13.10
C PRO A 91 8.43 -18.21 12.11
N ASN A 92 8.58 -17.90 10.82
CA ASN A 92 8.70 -18.91 9.77
C ASN A 92 10.15 -19.16 9.32
N ILE A 93 10.90 -18.10 9.06
CA ILE A 93 12.27 -18.17 8.52
C ILE A 93 13.30 -17.42 9.36
N GLY A 94 12.90 -16.81 10.47
CA GLY A 94 13.77 -15.96 11.28
C GLY A 94 14.97 -16.67 11.90
N LYS A 95 14.88 -17.99 12.12
CA LYS A 95 15.98 -18.82 12.70
C LYS A 95 16.98 -19.29 11.63
N VAL A 96 16.68 -19.15 10.35
CA VAL A 96 17.58 -19.58 9.27
C VAL A 96 18.81 -18.67 9.27
N PRO A 97 20.03 -19.23 9.21
CA PRO A 97 21.24 -18.43 9.01
C PRO A 97 21.14 -17.65 7.68
N LEU A 98 21.52 -16.37 7.69
CA LEU A 98 21.31 -15.47 6.56
C LEU A 98 21.94 -16.00 5.26
N GLU A 99 23.15 -16.54 5.35
CA GLU A 99 23.90 -17.09 4.22
C GLU A 99 23.36 -18.44 3.71
N LYS A 100 22.46 -19.08 4.48
CA LYS A 100 21.85 -20.36 4.10
C LYS A 100 20.43 -20.19 3.55
N LEU A 101 19.89 -18.97 3.55
CA LEU A 101 18.57 -18.73 2.98
C LEU A 101 18.59 -18.93 1.46
N THR A 102 17.77 -19.85 0.98
CA THR A 102 17.68 -20.22 -0.44
C THR A 102 16.38 -19.74 -1.09
N PRO A 103 16.35 -19.58 -2.44
CA PRO A 103 15.11 -19.30 -3.14
C PRO A 103 14.01 -20.33 -2.89
N LEU A 104 14.38 -21.61 -2.75
CA LEU A 104 13.44 -22.70 -2.47
C LEU A 104 12.79 -22.56 -1.08
N GLU A 105 13.54 -22.16 -0.06
CA GLU A 105 13.00 -21.91 1.28
C GLU A 105 12.04 -20.73 1.28
N LEU A 106 12.38 -19.64 0.57
CA LEU A 106 11.48 -18.51 0.38
C LEU A 106 10.23 -18.91 -0.38
N GLN A 107 10.34 -19.74 -1.42
CA GLN A 107 9.19 -20.21 -2.18
C GLN A 107 8.25 -21.06 -1.32
N LYS A 108 8.79 -21.96 -0.48
CA LYS A 108 8.00 -22.73 0.51
C LYS A 108 7.32 -21.81 1.53
N PHE A 109 8.03 -20.78 1.98
CA PHE A 109 7.49 -19.77 2.90
C PHE A 109 6.32 -19.01 2.26
N TYR A 110 6.44 -18.54 1.01
CA TYR A 110 5.34 -17.84 0.32
C TYR A 110 4.13 -18.74 0.10
N LYS A 111 4.34 -20.03 -0.26
CA LYS A 111 3.25 -21.00 -0.35
C LYS A 111 2.54 -21.15 1.00
N LYS A 112 3.28 -21.32 2.09
CA LYS A 112 2.71 -21.39 3.45
C LYS A 112 1.92 -20.14 3.82
N LEU A 113 2.40 -18.95 3.45
CA LEU A 113 1.68 -17.69 3.70
C LEU A 113 0.34 -17.63 2.95
N LEU A 114 0.30 -18.10 1.71
CA LEU A 114 -0.92 -18.15 0.91
C LEU A 114 -1.95 -19.13 1.49
N GLU A 115 -1.52 -20.24 2.06
CA GLU A 115 -2.40 -21.29 2.59
C GLU A 115 -2.82 -21.06 4.04
N GLN A 116 -1.90 -20.59 4.90
CA GLN A 116 -2.05 -20.56 6.35
C GLN A 116 -1.50 -19.31 7.03
N GLY A 117 -1.10 -18.28 6.25
CA GLY A 117 -0.36 -17.13 6.77
C GLY A 117 -1.15 -16.15 7.64
N ARG A 118 -2.45 -16.33 7.80
CA ARG A 118 -3.27 -15.40 8.57
C ARG A 118 -3.07 -15.62 10.06
N ALA A 119 -2.56 -14.60 10.75
CA ALA A 119 -2.52 -14.59 12.21
C ALA A 119 -3.98 -14.62 12.74
N GLY A 120 -4.30 -15.64 13.54
CA GLY A 120 -5.65 -15.81 14.10
C GLY A 120 -6.01 -14.61 14.97
N ARG A 121 -7.09 -13.91 14.62
CA ARG A 121 -7.78 -13.00 15.53
C ARG A 121 -8.91 -13.78 16.16
N LEU A 122 -9.01 -13.73 17.48
CA LEU A 122 -10.03 -14.43 18.28
C LEU A 122 -11.49 -14.19 17.85
N GLU A 123 -11.75 -13.11 17.10
CA GLU A 123 -13.09 -12.67 16.73
C GLU A 123 -13.57 -13.10 15.33
N SER A 124 -12.77 -13.79 14.50
CA SER A 124 -13.16 -14.08 13.13
C SER A 124 -13.41 -15.56 12.87
N ARG A 125 -14.65 -16.00 13.08
CA ARG A 125 -15.10 -17.41 12.92
C ARG A 125 -15.11 -17.94 11.47
N HIS A 126 -14.97 -17.09 10.42
CA HIS A 126 -15.15 -17.51 9.01
C HIS A 126 -14.14 -16.87 8.04
N GLN A 127 -12.87 -16.72 8.40
CA GLN A 127 -11.91 -16.13 7.49
C GLN A 127 -10.97 -17.17 6.87
N ALA A 128 -10.67 -17.00 5.57
CA ALA A 128 -9.66 -17.79 4.88
C ALA A 128 -8.36 -17.81 5.67
N LYS A 129 -7.74 -18.98 5.81
CA LYS A 129 -6.53 -19.19 6.62
C LYS A 129 -5.28 -18.52 6.01
N GLY A 130 -5.30 -18.21 4.71
CA GLY A 130 -4.17 -17.67 3.95
C GLY A 130 -4.15 -16.13 3.84
N LEU A 131 -2.97 -15.59 3.50
CA LEU A 131 -2.81 -14.19 3.14
C LEU A 131 -3.20 -13.95 1.67
N SER A 132 -3.59 -12.70 1.35
CA SER A 132 -3.83 -12.31 -0.03
C SER A 132 -2.55 -12.33 -0.86
N PRO A 133 -2.61 -12.61 -2.19
CA PRO A 133 -1.48 -12.49 -3.11
C PRO A 133 -0.76 -11.14 -2.97
N LYS A 134 -1.49 -10.05 -2.82
CA LYS A 134 -0.91 -8.70 -2.62
C LYS A 134 -0.09 -8.61 -1.33
N THR A 135 -0.56 -9.19 -0.23
CA THR A 135 0.17 -9.18 1.05
C THR A 135 1.47 -9.97 0.94
N VAL A 136 1.42 -11.16 0.30
CA VAL A 136 2.62 -11.99 0.09
C VAL A 136 3.64 -11.23 -0.77
N ARG A 137 3.21 -10.54 -1.83
CA ARG A 137 4.10 -9.69 -2.64
C ARG A 137 4.72 -8.54 -1.85
N ASN A 138 3.97 -7.93 -0.96
CA ASN A 138 4.49 -6.87 -0.08
C ASN A 138 5.56 -7.42 0.89
N ILE A 139 5.34 -8.61 1.47
CA ILE A 139 6.32 -9.29 2.32
C ILE A 139 7.58 -9.64 1.51
N HIS A 140 7.42 -10.18 0.30
CA HIS A 140 8.54 -10.45 -0.61
C HIS A 140 9.36 -9.19 -0.88
N GLN A 141 8.72 -8.06 -1.16
CA GLN A 141 9.41 -6.81 -1.46
C GLN A 141 10.27 -6.32 -0.29
N ILE A 142 9.80 -6.49 0.94
CA ILE A 142 10.54 -6.17 2.16
C ILE A 142 11.75 -7.10 2.30
N ILE A 143 11.55 -8.41 2.14
CA ILE A 143 12.64 -9.40 2.17
C ILE A 143 13.66 -9.09 1.08
N SER A 144 13.22 -8.89 -0.16
CA SER A 144 14.11 -8.59 -1.29
C SER A 144 14.93 -7.33 -1.03
N SER A 145 14.34 -6.27 -0.48
CA SER A 145 15.05 -5.05 -0.13
C SER A 145 16.10 -5.28 0.96
N ALA A 146 15.77 -6.07 2.00
CA ALA A 146 16.71 -6.41 3.07
C ALA A 146 17.85 -7.29 2.57
N MET A 147 17.56 -8.26 1.67
CA MET A 147 18.57 -9.14 1.09
C MET A 147 19.48 -8.40 0.09
N ASN A 148 18.96 -7.43 -0.67
CA ASN A 148 19.79 -6.57 -1.51
C ASN A 148 20.82 -5.80 -0.67
N LEU A 149 20.40 -5.22 0.44
CA LEU A 149 21.33 -4.56 1.35
C LEU A 149 22.35 -5.54 1.95
N ALA A 150 21.92 -6.75 2.31
CA ALA A 150 22.84 -7.79 2.80
C ALA A 150 23.90 -8.14 1.74
N ARG A 151 23.52 -8.22 0.46
CA ARG A 151 24.45 -8.41 -0.67
C ARG A 151 25.41 -7.22 -0.83
N GLU A 152 24.90 -5.99 -0.80
CA GLU A 152 25.73 -4.78 -0.86
C GLU A 152 26.76 -4.72 0.28
N GLN A 153 26.35 -5.19 1.47
CA GLN A 153 27.23 -5.28 2.66
C GLN A 153 28.10 -6.52 2.69
N LYS A 154 28.08 -7.33 1.61
CA LYS A 154 28.88 -8.56 1.47
C LYS A 154 28.63 -9.62 2.56
N LEU A 155 27.40 -9.64 3.11
CA LEU A 155 26.96 -10.68 4.05
C LEU A 155 26.50 -11.96 3.33
N ILE A 156 26.00 -11.80 2.10
CA ILE A 156 25.57 -12.87 1.20
C ILE A 156 26.07 -12.55 -0.22
N THR A 157 26.22 -13.59 -1.05
CA THR A 157 26.71 -13.46 -2.43
C THR A 157 25.63 -13.06 -3.41
N ALA A 158 24.40 -13.50 -3.20
CA ALA A 158 23.25 -13.25 -4.07
C ALA A 158 21.98 -13.02 -3.24
N ASN A 159 21.02 -12.30 -3.80
CA ASN A 159 19.72 -12.13 -3.18
C ASN A 159 18.82 -13.34 -3.46
N PRO A 160 18.48 -14.15 -2.45
CA PRO A 160 17.66 -15.36 -2.66
C PRO A 160 16.21 -15.04 -3.07
N ALA A 161 15.75 -13.81 -2.89
CA ALA A 161 14.40 -13.42 -3.29
C ALA A 161 14.27 -13.21 -4.81
N GLU A 162 15.36 -12.91 -5.54
CA GLU A 162 15.33 -12.70 -6.99
C GLU A 162 14.88 -13.94 -7.78
N GLY A 163 15.14 -15.15 -7.28
CA GLY A 163 14.74 -16.42 -7.91
C GLY A 163 13.32 -16.90 -7.58
N CYS A 164 12.49 -16.10 -6.89
CA CYS A 164 11.18 -16.55 -6.43
C CYS A 164 10.04 -16.20 -7.39
N ALA A 165 9.15 -17.18 -7.63
CA ALA A 165 7.89 -16.95 -8.34
C ALA A 165 6.85 -16.31 -7.40
N LEU A 166 6.24 -15.22 -7.83
CA LEU A 166 5.26 -14.49 -7.05
C LEU A 166 3.82 -14.81 -7.50
N PRO A 167 2.86 -14.87 -6.56
CA PRO A 167 1.47 -15.14 -6.90
C PRO A 167 0.91 -14.05 -7.82
N ARG A 168 0.07 -14.43 -8.78
CA ARG A 168 -0.63 -13.48 -9.66
C ARG A 168 -1.58 -12.62 -8.85
N LEU A 169 -1.67 -11.35 -9.24
CA LEU A 169 -2.67 -10.44 -8.68
C LEU A 169 -3.94 -10.56 -9.52
N GLU A 170 -5.04 -10.90 -8.88
CA GLU A 170 -6.35 -10.79 -9.50
C GLU A 170 -6.76 -9.32 -9.54
N HIS A 171 -7.17 -8.85 -10.69
CA HIS A 171 -7.78 -7.53 -10.84
C HIS A 171 -9.21 -7.62 -10.29
N LYS A 172 -9.45 -7.04 -9.13
CA LYS A 172 -10.82 -6.94 -8.60
C LYS A 172 -11.46 -5.68 -9.16
N GLU A 173 -12.61 -5.84 -9.75
CA GLU A 173 -13.43 -4.72 -10.20
C GLU A 173 -13.72 -3.77 -9.03
N MET A 174 -13.67 -2.48 -9.33
CA MET A 174 -14.01 -1.45 -8.37
C MET A 174 -15.52 -1.43 -8.17
N LYS A 175 -15.93 -1.42 -6.90
CA LYS A 175 -17.34 -1.27 -6.55
C LYS A 175 -17.65 0.22 -6.46
N THR A 176 -18.49 0.72 -7.36
CA THR A 176 -19.01 2.08 -7.31
C THR A 176 -20.50 2.05 -6.98
N LEU A 177 -21.03 3.12 -6.42
CA LEU A 177 -22.47 3.31 -6.30
C LEU A 177 -23.02 3.79 -7.65
N LEU A 178 -24.12 3.20 -8.07
CA LEU A 178 -24.86 3.62 -9.26
C LEU A 178 -25.63 4.92 -8.97
N VAL A 179 -26.00 5.68 -10.01
CA VAL A 179 -26.74 6.94 -9.85
C VAL A 179 -28.03 6.74 -9.07
N GLU A 180 -28.77 5.67 -9.36
CA GLU A 180 -30.02 5.31 -8.67
C GLU A 180 -29.81 5.01 -7.19
N GLN A 181 -28.64 4.48 -6.85
CA GLN A 181 -28.28 4.16 -5.46
C GLN A 181 -27.88 5.40 -4.67
N LEU A 182 -27.38 6.46 -5.33
CA LEU A 182 -26.95 7.68 -4.66
C LEU A 182 -28.09 8.39 -3.94
N GLN A 183 -29.30 8.41 -4.52
CA GLN A 183 -30.45 9.03 -3.87
C GLN A 183 -30.78 8.36 -2.55
N SER A 184 -30.85 7.03 -2.53
CA SER A 184 -31.11 6.26 -1.32
C SER A 184 -29.98 6.41 -0.30
N PHE A 185 -28.73 6.42 -0.75
CA PHE A 185 -27.56 6.63 0.09
C PHE A 185 -27.55 8.01 0.75
N LEU A 186 -27.80 9.07 -0.01
CA LEU A 186 -27.81 10.44 0.51
C LEU A 186 -29.01 10.69 1.43
N ARG A 187 -30.19 10.13 1.13
CA ARG A 187 -31.36 10.21 2.01
C ARG A 187 -31.06 9.57 3.38
N GLU A 188 -30.58 8.32 3.39
CA GLU A 188 -30.23 7.64 4.64
C GLU A 188 -29.08 8.35 5.38
N SER A 189 -28.14 8.95 4.63
CA SER A 189 -27.07 9.75 5.25
C SER A 189 -27.61 10.97 5.97
N LYS A 190 -28.69 11.59 5.45
CA LYS A 190 -29.38 12.72 6.08
C LYS A 190 -30.11 12.27 7.33
N ASP A 191 -30.85 11.17 7.27
CA ASP A 191 -31.57 10.58 8.39
C ASP A 191 -30.63 10.09 9.50
N SER A 192 -29.41 9.69 9.12
CA SER A 192 -28.33 9.30 10.04
C SER A 192 -27.48 10.47 10.56
N GLY A 193 -27.73 11.71 10.16
CA GLY A 193 -27.00 12.91 10.61
C GLY A 193 -25.56 13.04 10.08
N VAL A 194 -25.24 12.40 8.95
CA VAL A 194 -23.90 12.35 8.34
C VAL A 194 -23.90 12.75 6.87
N PHE A 195 -24.95 13.44 6.44
CA PHE A 195 -25.16 13.84 5.05
C PHE A 195 -24.02 14.70 4.51
N GLU A 196 -23.65 15.76 5.22
CA GLU A 196 -22.67 16.73 4.76
C GLU A 196 -21.30 16.10 4.51
N LEU A 197 -20.92 15.13 5.33
CA LEU A 197 -19.65 14.39 5.18
C LEU A 197 -19.64 13.58 3.89
N TYR A 198 -20.68 12.79 3.63
CA TYR A 198 -20.71 11.94 2.44
C TYR A 198 -21.06 12.72 1.17
N TYR A 199 -21.83 13.78 1.29
CA TYR A 199 -22.09 14.69 0.17
C TYR A 199 -20.78 15.34 -0.32
N LEU A 200 -19.98 15.89 0.61
CA LEU A 200 -18.69 16.50 0.25
C LEU A 200 -17.71 15.47 -0.33
N GLU A 201 -17.69 14.24 0.18
CA GLU A 201 -16.88 13.17 -0.38
C GLU A 201 -17.27 12.87 -1.84
N LEU A 202 -18.56 12.72 -2.11
CA LEU A 202 -19.10 12.46 -3.44
C LEU A 202 -18.98 13.66 -4.40
N ALA A 203 -18.95 14.89 -3.88
CA ALA A 203 -18.77 16.10 -4.68
C ALA A 203 -17.31 16.40 -5.04
N THR A 204 -16.34 15.91 -4.24
CA THR A 204 -14.92 16.29 -4.35
C THR A 204 -13.97 15.11 -4.59
N GLY A 205 -14.39 13.89 -4.28
CA GLY A 205 -13.56 12.70 -4.37
C GLY A 205 -12.30 12.76 -3.50
N LEU A 206 -12.33 13.44 -2.36
CA LEU A 206 -11.20 13.52 -1.41
C LEU A 206 -10.81 12.14 -0.89
N ARG A 207 -9.55 11.95 -0.53
CA ARG A 207 -9.19 10.76 0.26
C ARG A 207 -9.76 10.88 1.66
N ARG A 208 -10.21 9.77 2.26
CA ARG A 208 -10.79 9.77 3.64
C ARG A 208 -9.99 10.64 4.62
N GLY A 209 -8.67 10.45 4.66
CA GLY A 209 -7.83 11.24 5.56
C GLY A 209 -7.78 12.73 5.23
N GLU A 210 -7.87 13.11 3.96
CA GLU A 210 -7.94 14.50 3.49
C GLU A 210 -9.28 15.13 3.93
N LEU A 211 -10.39 14.46 3.66
CA LEU A 211 -11.73 14.89 4.07
C LEU A 211 -11.80 15.16 5.58
N LEU A 212 -11.31 14.21 6.39
CA LEU A 212 -11.32 14.34 7.86
C LEU A 212 -10.31 15.35 8.39
N GLY A 213 -9.34 15.74 7.56
CA GLY A 213 -8.33 16.76 7.86
C GLY A 213 -8.74 18.17 7.51
N LEU A 214 -9.94 18.39 6.97
CA LEU A 214 -10.42 19.72 6.61
C LEU A 214 -10.68 20.57 7.84
N LYS A 215 -10.16 21.79 7.79
CA LYS A 215 -10.47 22.87 8.75
C LYS A 215 -11.21 23.99 8.04
N TRP A 216 -12.01 24.76 8.76
CA TRP A 216 -12.74 25.88 8.18
C TRP A 216 -11.82 26.93 7.54
N VAL A 217 -10.60 27.11 8.05
CA VAL A 217 -9.58 28.00 7.45
C VAL A 217 -9.13 27.55 6.05
N ASP A 218 -9.40 26.33 5.67
CA ASP A 218 -9.05 25.79 4.34
C ASP A 218 -10.15 26.01 3.31
N ILE A 219 -11.32 26.52 3.72
CA ILE A 219 -12.51 26.67 2.87
C ILE A 219 -12.88 28.14 2.77
N ASP A 220 -12.85 28.66 1.57
CA ASP A 220 -13.38 29.98 1.22
C ASP A 220 -14.81 29.79 0.70
N LEU A 221 -15.79 30.05 1.56
CA LEU A 221 -17.21 29.87 1.23
C LEU A 221 -17.76 30.99 0.32
N GLU A 222 -17.02 32.09 0.14
CA GLU A 222 -17.42 33.17 -0.75
C GLU A 222 -16.93 32.93 -2.17
N ARG A 223 -15.65 32.52 -2.31
CA ARG A 223 -15.05 32.15 -3.60
C ARG A 223 -15.40 30.74 -4.05
N GLY A 224 -15.88 29.90 -3.15
CA GLY A 224 -16.13 28.49 -3.45
C GLY A 224 -14.85 27.67 -3.62
N ASP A 225 -13.80 27.94 -2.84
CA ASP A 225 -12.52 27.24 -2.92
C ASP A 225 -12.28 26.37 -1.68
N LEU A 226 -11.88 25.12 -1.90
CA LEU A 226 -11.46 24.18 -0.86
C LEU A 226 -9.99 23.81 -1.07
N ARG A 227 -9.14 24.05 -0.06
CA ARG A 227 -7.70 23.77 -0.10
C ARG A 227 -7.36 22.52 0.69
N VAL A 228 -6.79 21.50 0.03
CA VAL A 228 -6.36 20.26 0.67
C VAL A 228 -4.93 20.44 1.16
N ARG A 229 -4.72 20.50 2.48
CA ARG A 229 -3.42 20.81 3.09
C ARG A 229 -2.88 19.74 4.03
N ARG A 230 -3.75 18.91 4.60
CA ARG A 230 -3.40 17.90 5.59
C ARG A 230 -4.29 16.68 5.49
N GLN A 231 -3.97 15.67 6.26
CA GLN A 231 -4.80 14.49 6.41
C GLN A 231 -4.86 14.05 7.87
N ILE A 232 -5.95 13.37 8.24
CA ILE A 232 -6.02 12.63 9.49
C ILE A 232 -5.63 11.17 9.22
N ALA A 233 -4.73 10.67 10.04
CA ALA A 233 -4.27 9.28 10.01
C ALA A 233 -4.39 8.65 11.41
N ARG A 234 -4.43 7.31 11.46
CA ARG A 234 -4.25 6.57 12.70
C ARG A 234 -2.84 5.98 12.73
N ILE A 235 -2.04 6.42 13.68
CA ILE A 235 -0.64 5.98 13.84
C ILE A 235 -0.50 5.49 15.29
N ASN A 236 -0.05 4.26 15.48
CA ASN A 236 0.11 3.63 16.80
C ASN A 236 -1.17 3.66 17.66
N GLY A 237 -2.33 3.57 17.01
CA GLY A 237 -3.62 3.60 17.71
C GLY A 237 -4.20 5.01 17.91
N GLU A 238 -3.41 6.05 17.74
CA GLU A 238 -3.83 7.45 17.92
C GLU A 238 -4.29 8.11 16.63
N VAL A 239 -5.27 9.00 16.73
CA VAL A 239 -5.75 9.83 15.63
C VAL A 239 -4.89 11.09 15.59
N VAL A 240 -4.11 11.24 14.52
CA VAL A 240 -3.14 12.34 14.39
C VAL A 240 -3.32 13.11 13.09
N GLU A 241 -3.05 14.41 13.14
CA GLU A 241 -2.87 15.23 11.95
C GLU A 241 -1.51 14.90 11.31
N ALA A 242 -1.50 14.68 10.00
CA ALA A 242 -0.30 14.31 9.25
C ALA A 242 -0.21 15.10 7.93
N PRO A 243 1.00 15.35 7.41
CA PRO A 243 1.19 15.96 6.10
C PRO A 243 0.68 15.03 5.00
N LEU A 244 0.37 15.61 3.85
CA LEU A 244 -0.06 14.87 2.68
C LEU A 244 1.08 13.99 2.11
N LYS A 245 0.71 12.91 1.42
CA LYS A 245 1.69 11.91 0.95
C LYS A 245 2.59 12.40 -0.18
N THR A 246 2.09 13.25 -1.06
CA THR A 246 2.79 13.71 -2.27
C THR A 246 2.57 15.20 -2.48
N LYS A 247 3.42 15.85 -3.27
CA LYS A 247 3.24 17.25 -3.66
C LYS A 247 1.90 17.47 -4.39
N ASN A 248 1.50 16.57 -5.26
CA ASN A 248 0.24 16.64 -6.01
C ASN A 248 -1.03 16.47 -5.14
N ALA A 249 -0.88 16.02 -3.91
CA ALA A 249 -2.01 15.96 -2.99
C ALA A 249 -2.41 17.35 -2.46
N TYR A 250 -1.46 18.31 -2.42
CA TYR A 250 -1.73 19.72 -2.13
C TYR A 250 -2.39 20.34 -3.35
N ARG A 251 -3.65 20.69 -3.23
CA ARG A 251 -4.45 21.21 -4.34
C ARG A 251 -5.61 22.05 -3.83
N THR A 252 -6.12 22.91 -4.69
CA THR A 252 -7.37 23.64 -4.48
C THR A 252 -8.44 23.02 -5.35
N LEU A 253 -9.63 22.82 -4.81
CA LEU A 253 -10.81 22.30 -5.50
C LEU A 253 -11.87 23.40 -5.54
N PRO A 254 -12.41 23.74 -6.72
CA PRO A 254 -13.58 24.58 -6.80
C PRO A 254 -14.81 23.81 -6.31
N LEU A 255 -15.72 24.50 -5.62
CA LEU A 255 -16.96 23.95 -5.09
C LEU A 255 -18.16 24.56 -5.85
N ALA A 256 -19.12 23.71 -6.20
CA ALA A 256 -20.40 24.14 -6.73
C ALA A 256 -21.24 24.83 -5.64
N GLU A 257 -22.18 25.69 -6.02
CA GLU A 257 -23.06 26.45 -5.10
C GLU A 257 -23.81 25.54 -4.11
N ASP A 258 -24.33 24.41 -4.60
CA ASP A 258 -25.00 23.42 -3.73
C ASP A 258 -24.07 22.88 -2.66
N THR A 259 -22.80 22.62 -3.01
CA THR A 259 -21.78 22.15 -2.05
C THR A 259 -21.45 23.24 -1.03
N ILE A 260 -21.39 24.49 -1.44
CA ILE A 260 -21.22 25.64 -0.54
C ILE A 260 -22.41 25.75 0.41
N GLY A 261 -23.66 25.57 -0.08
CA GLY A 261 -24.86 25.52 0.75
C GLY A 261 -24.79 24.44 1.82
N VAL A 262 -24.38 23.24 1.45
CA VAL A 262 -24.17 22.10 2.38
C VAL A 262 -23.09 22.42 3.43
N LEU A 263 -22.00 23.06 3.03
CA LEU A 263 -20.92 23.44 3.95
C LEU A 263 -21.34 24.58 4.89
N LYS A 264 -22.13 25.54 4.43
CA LYS A 264 -22.72 26.58 5.31
C LYS A 264 -23.59 25.98 6.39
N ALA A 265 -24.45 25.00 6.05
CA ALA A 265 -25.25 24.26 7.01
C ALA A 265 -24.37 23.47 7.99
N GLN A 266 -23.30 22.84 7.50
CA GLN A 266 -22.34 22.13 8.37
C GLN A 266 -21.62 23.08 9.33
N LYS A 267 -21.24 24.28 8.89
CA LYS A 267 -20.59 25.27 9.75
C LYS A 267 -21.48 25.73 10.91
N GLN A 268 -22.78 25.88 10.66
CA GLN A 268 -23.75 26.17 11.73
C GLN A 268 -23.81 25.05 12.78
N LYS A 269 -23.72 23.78 12.35
CA LYS A 269 -23.72 22.62 13.24
C LYS A 269 -22.43 22.49 14.07
N THR A 270 -21.28 22.87 13.53
CA THR A 270 -19.98 22.68 14.18
C THR A 270 -19.57 23.84 15.09
N GLY A 271 -20.26 24.99 15.00
CA GLY A 271 -19.98 26.16 15.83
C GLY A 271 -18.50 26.60 15.73
N ASP A 272 -17.86 26.76 16.88
CA ASP A 272 -16.47 27.25 16.98
C ASP A 272 -15.40 26.16 16.71
N SER A 273 -15.80 24.94 16.36
CA SER A 273 -14.82 23.90 16.02
C SER A 273 -13.97 24.32 14.84
N PRO A 274 -12.62 24.17 14.91
CA PRO A 274 -11.77 24.42 13.74
C PRO A 274 -11.97 23.38 12.65
N TRP A 275 -12.51 22.21 12.97
CA TRP A 275 -12.70 21.07 12.05
C TRP A 275 -14.05 21.13 11.36
N VAL A 276 -14.08 20.81 10.07
CA VAL A 276 -15.31 20.69 9.30
C VAL A 276 -16.14 19.49 9.78
N PHE A 277 -15.47 18.42 10.14
CA PHE A 277 -16.10 17.20 10.67
C PHE A 277 -15.47 16.81 12.01
N PRO A 278 -15.85 17.48 13.10
CA PRO A 278 -15.34 17.15 14.44
C PRO A 278 -15.96 15.87 15.00
N SER A 279 -15.25 15.22 15.91
CA SER A 279 -15.83 14.24 16.81
C SER A 279 -16.68 14.93 17.88
N PRO A 280 -17.52 14.20 18.65
CA PRO A 280 -18.27 14.78 19.76
C PRO A 280 -17.41 15.47 20.82
N THR A 281 -16.12 15.17 20.88
CA THR A 281 -15.17 15.80 21.80
C THR A 281 -14.44 17.00 21.20
N GLY A 282 -14.85 17.49 20.02
CA GLY A 282 -14.21 18.62 19.32
C GLY A 282 -12.89 18.30 18.65
N ARG A 283 -12.39 17.06 18.75
CA ARG A 283 -11.17 16.56 18.06
C ARG A 283 -11.50 16.10 16.64
N PRO A 284 -10.48 15.83 15.77
CA PRO A 284 -10.73 15.21 14.49
C PRO A 284 -11.46 13.89 14.66
N ILE A 285 -12.45 13.66 13.80
CA ILE A 285 -13.16 12.37 13.81
C ILE A 285 -12.24 11.22 13.39
N SER A 286 -12.38 10.08 14.08
CA SER A 286 -11.57 8.90 13.75
C SER A 286 -11.92 8.32 12.37
N PRO A 287 -10.93 7.97 11.54
CA PRO A 287 -11.16 7.27 10.29
C PRO A 287 -11.97 5.98 10.42
N ASP A 288 -11.86 5.27 11.55
CA ASP A 288 -12.61 4.04 11.79
C ASP A 288 -14.08 4.34 12.11
N SER A 289 -14.36 5.40 12.86
CA SER A 289 -15.74 5.84 13.15
C SER A 289 -16.51 6.15 11.87
N VAL A 290 -15.87 6.87 10.92
CA VAL A 290 -16.46 7.20 9.63
C VAL A 290 -16.73 5.94 8.80
N LEU A 291 -15.85 4.94 8.85
CA LEU A 291 -16.08 3.67 8.17
C LEU A 291 -17.26 2.90 8.79
N HIS A 292 -17.38 2.91 10.11
CA HIS A 292 -18.54 2.29 10.79
C HIS A 292 -19.85 3.00 10.46
N MET A 293 -19.84 4.33 10.39
CA MET A 293 -21.01 5.12 9.96
C MET A 293 -21.40 4.79 8.53
N LEU A 294 -20.44 4.73 7.60
CA LEU A 294 -20.67 4.34 6.20
C LEU A 294 -21.38 2.97 6.12
N HIS A 295 -20.87 1.98 6.83
CA HIS A 295 -21.46 0.64 6.80
C HIS A 295 -22.89 0.61 7.37
N ARG A 296 -23.20 1.45 8.38
CA ARG A 296 -24.56 1.58 8.91
C ARG A 296 -25.51 2.21 7.90
N VAL A 297 -25.10 3.32 7.28
CA VAL A 297 -25.87 3.99 6.22
C VAL A 297 -26.16 3.03 5.08
N LEU A 298 -25.14 2.37 4.52
CA LEU A 298 -25.33 1.40 3.43
C LEU A 298 -26.29 0.27 3.81
N LYS A 299 -26.17 -0.28 5.04
CA LYS A 299 -27.06 -1.34 5.52
C LYS A 299 -28.51 -0.86 5.61
N ARG A 300 -28.75 0.34 6.16
CA ARG A 300 -30.11 0.91 6.31
C ARG A 300 -30.73 1.27 4.98
N ALA A 301 -29.89 1.77 4.04
CA ALA A 301 -30.34 2.08 2.68
C ALA A 301 -30.55 0.81 1.80
N GLY A 302 -30.30 -0.40 2.33
CA GLY A 302 -30.39 -1.63 1.54
C GLY A 302 -29.34 -1.76 0.44
N LEU A 303 -28.22 -1.03 0.54
CA LEU A 303 -27.19 -0.94 -0.50
C LEU A 303 -26.04 -1.94 -0.25
N PRO A 304 -25.34 -2.35 -1.33
CA PRO A 304 -24.19 -3.23 -1.20
C PRO A 304 -23.07 -2.56 -0.39
N ARG A 305 -22.34 -3.36 0.36
CA ARG A 305 -21.21 -2.88 1.16
C ARG A 305 -20.07 -2.46 0.25
N VAL A 306 -19.73 -1.15 0.28
CA VAL A 306 -18.58 -0.57 -0.38
C VAL A 306 -17.58 -0.05 0.66
N ARG A 307 -16.33 0.12 0.25
CA ARG A 307 -15.29 0.74 1.08
C ARG A 307 -15.43 2.26 1.02
N PHE A 308 -14.90 2.97 1.99
CA PHE A 308 -14.89 4.44 1.93
C PHE A 308 -14.22 4.97 0.65
N HIS A 309 -13.11 4.35 0.23
CA HIS A 309 -12.42 4.76 -0.99
C HIS A 309 -13.23 4.50 -2.27
N ASP A 310 -14.22 3.64 -2.22
CA ASP A 310 -15.10 3.38 -3.35
C ASP A 310 -16.08 4.57 -3.61
N LEU A 311 -16.34 5.43 -2.63
CA LEU A 311 -17.07 6.70 -2.83
C LEU A 311 -16.27 7.66 -3.71
N ARG A 312 -14.96 7.74 -3.51
CA ARG A 312 -14.07 8.49 -4.39
C ARG A 312 -14.00 7.87 -5.80
N HIS A 313 -14.06 6.56 -5.92
CA HIS A 313 -14.20 5.89 -7.22
C HIS A 313 -15.54 6.22 -7.86
N THR A 314 -16.61 6.31 -7.08
CA THR A 314 -17.94 6.75 -7.56
C THR A 314 -17.87 8.18 -8.14
N PHE A 315 -17.28 9.13 -7.41
CA PHE A 315 -17.05 10.49 -7.92
C PHE A 315 -16.32 10.48 -9.27
N ALA A 316 -15.18 9.77 -9.35
CA ALA A 316 -14.38 9.74 -10.57
C ALA A 316 -15.10 9.11 -11.75
N THR A 317 -15.80 7.99 -11.51
CA THR A 317 -16.60 7.31 -12.54
C THR A 317 -17.70 8.21 -13.07
N LEU A 318 -18.45 8.85 -12.18
CA LEU A 318 -19.55 9.75 -12.57
C LEU A 318 -19.04 10.99 -13.31
N ALA A 319 -17.94 11.59 -12.86
CA ALA A 319 -17.34 12.73 -13.54
C ALA A 319 -16.93 12.38 -14.99
N LEU A 320 -16.23 11.24 -15.16
CA LEU A 320 -15.81 10.77 -16.49
C LEU A 320 -16.99 10.37 -17.37
N GLN A 321 -18.02 9.72 -16.83
CA GLN A 321 -19.25 9.36 -17.57
C GLN A 321 -20.01 10.59 -18.06
N ASN A 322 -19.95 11.70 -17.31
CA ASN A 322 -20.56 12.97 -17.67
C ASN A 322 -19.64 13.91 -18.45
N GLY A 323 -18.55 13.39 -19.03
CA GLY A 323 -17.73 14.11 -19.99
C GLY A 323 -16.64 15.00 -19.39
N VAL A 324 -16.42 14.96 -18.08
CA VAL A 324 -15.28 15.66 -17.47
C VAL A 324 -13.98 14.99 -17.93
N ASP A 325 -13.04 15.77 -18.44
CA ASP A 325 -11.80 15.23 -18.99
C ASP A 325 -10.93 14.56 -17.91
N VAL A 326 -10.16 13.55 -18.34
CA VAL A 326 -9.35 12.70 -17.44
C VAL A 326 -8.29 13.50 -16.68
N LYS A 327 -7.72 14.55 -17.29
CA LYS A 327 -6.68 15.38 -16.69
C LYS A 327 -7.27 16.22 -15.55
N THR A 328 -8.46 16.78 -15.75
CA THR A 328 -9.22 17.50 -14.73
C THR A 328 -9.59 16.59 -13.57
N VAL A 329 -10.18 15.40 -13.83
CA VAL A 329 -10.49 14.42 -12.78
C VAL A 329 -9.22 13.99 -12.03
N SER A 330 -8.12 13.71 -12.74
CA SER A 330 -6.84 13.37 -12.14
C SER A 330 -6.31 14.48 -11.21
N GLY A 331 -6.44 15.74 -11.63
CA GLY A 331 -6.08 16.92 -10.84
C GLY A 331 -6.93 17.05 -9.58
N MET A 332 -8.25 16.95 -9.70
CA MET A 332 -9.19 16.98 -8.56
C MET A 332 -8.90 15.87 -7.56
N LEU A 333 -8.59 14.69 -8.04
CA LEU A 333 -8.23 13.55 -7.21
C LEU A 333 -6.82 13.69 -6.59
N GLY A 334 -5.92 14.51 -7.13
CA GLY A 334 -4.52 14.57 -6.73
C GLY A 334 -3.79 13.26 -6.99
N HIS A 335 -3.97 12.68 -8.18
CA HIS A 335 -3.22 11.52 -8.65
C HIS A 335 -1.82 11.95 -9.11
N PHE A 336 -0.87 11.02 -9.05
CA PHE A 336 0.51 11.28 -9.49
C PHE A 336 0.58 11.55 -11.01
N SER A 337 -0.25 10.85 -11.78
CA SER A 337 -0.33 11.03 -13.24
C SER A 337 -1.74 10.78 -13.76
N ALA A 338 -2.08 11.39 -14.89
CA ALA A 338 -3.32 11.10 -15.62
C ALA A 338 -3.36 9.65 -16.13
N GLY A 339 -2.20 9.06 -16.45
CA GLY A 339 -2.10 7.64 -16.82
C GLY A 339 -2.65 6.70 -15.76
N PHE A 340 -2.38 6.97 -14.47
CA PHE A 340 -2.97 6.20 -13.38
C PHE A 340 -4.51 6.28 -13.36
N THR A 341 -5.07 7.46 -13.68
CA THR A 341 -6.53 7.64 -13.79
C THR A 341 -7.08 6.87 -14.98
N LEU A 342 -6.41 6.94 -16.15
CA LEU A 342 -6.78 6.18 -17.34
C LEU A 342 -6.77 4.68 -17.07
N ASP A 343 -5.70 4.14 -16.53
CA ASP A 343 -5.58 2.70 -16.21
C ASP A 343 -6.65 2.24 -15.22
N THR A 344 -6.95 3.10 -14.23
CA THR A 344 -7.93 2.79 -13.18
C THR A 344 -9.37 2.79 -13.70
N TYR A 345 -9.69 3.70 -14.64
CA TYR A 345 -11.05 3.93 -15.15
C TYR A 345 -11.19 3.63 -16.67
N ALA A 346 -10.34 2.73 -17.20
CA ALA A 346 -10.32 2.37 -18.62
C ALA A 346 -11.70 1.91 -19.17
N HIS A 347 -12.48 1.21 -18.34
CA HIS A 347 -13.82 0.75 -18.71
C HIS A 347 -14.81 1.92 -18.96
N VAL A 348 -14.64 3.07 -18.29
CA VAL A 348 -15.46 4.28 -18.50
C VAL A 348 -15.07 4.97 -19.80
N THR A 349 -13.77 5.02 -20.11
CA THR A 349 -13.27 5.65 -21.35
C THR A 349 -13.73 4.93 -22.61
N THR A 350 -13.97 3.61 -22.55
CA THR A 350 -14.54 2.85 -23.69
C THR A 350 -15.96 3.31 -24.05
N ALA A 351 -16.78 3.65 -23.06
CA ALA A 351 -18.12 4.23 -23.32
C ALA A 351 -18.01 5.62 -23.98
N SER A 352 -17.08 6.45 -23.52
CA SER A 352 -16.78 7.76 -24.11
C SER A 352 -16.27 7.65 -25.54
N GLN A 353 -15.46 6.65 -25.87
CA GLN A 353 -15.02 6.39 -27.24
C GLN A 353 -16.18 6.05 -28.18
N ARG A 354 -17.14 5.24 -27.72
CA ARG A 354 -18.37 4.96 -28.50
C ARG A 354 -19.22 6.21 -28.73
N GLN A 355 -19.31 7.08 -27.73
CA GLN A 355 -20.03 8.35 -27.87
C GLN A 355 -19.30 9.29 -28.84
N ALA A 356 -17.98 9.39 -28.75
CA ALA A 356 -17.16 10.16 -29.69
C ALA A 356 -17.32 9.66 -31.14
N ALA A 357 -17.34 8.34 -31.36
CA ALA A 357 -17.58 7.76 -32.67
C ALA A 357 -18.98 8.13 -33.21
N LYS A 358 -20.03 8.12 -32.37
CA LYS A 358 -21.36 8.57 -32.76
C LYS A 358 -21.37 10.05 -33.12
N THR A 359 -20.74 10.88 -32.30
CA THR A 359 -20.64 12.32 -32.53
C THR A 359 -19.93 12.63 -33.86
N MET A 360 -18.79 11.95 -34.12
CA MET A 360 -18.07 12.09 -35.39
C MET A 360 -18.92 11.64 -36.59
N GLY A 361 -19.63 10.49 -36.44
CA GLY A 361 -20.55 10.02 -37.46
C GLY A 361 -21.65 11.05 -37.80
N SER A 362 -22.24 11.69 -36.77
CA SER A 362 -23.25 12.72 -36.97
C SER A 362 -22.70 13.97 -37.66
N ILE A 363 -21.52 14.43 -37.27
CA ILE A 363 -20.85 15.59 -37.89
C ILE A 363 -20.56 15.29 -39.37
N LEU A 364 -20.00 14.15 -39.69
CA LEU A 364 -19.66 13.79 -41.07
C LEU A 364 -20.91 13.58 -41.92
N SER A 365 -21.95 12.96 -41.38
CA SER A 365 -23.24 12.79 -42.08
C SER A 365 -23.92 14.14 -42.36
N GLY A 366 -23.85 15.10 -41.41
CA GLY A 366 -24.38 16.47 -41.59
C GLY A 366 -23.60 17.29 -42.62
N SER A 367 -22.31 17.00 -42.79
CA SER A 367 -21.42 17.66 -43.76
C SER A 367 -21.61 17.13 -45.20
N LEU A 368 -22.34 16.02 -45.37
CA LEU A 368 -22.62 15.38 -46.64
C LEU A 368 -24.04 15.73 -47.20
N GLN A 369 -24.80 16.52 -46.46
CA GLN A 369 -26.07 17.05 -46.96
C GLN A 369 -25.76 18.29 -47.77
N PRO A 370 -26.26 18.40 -49.06
CA PRO A 370 -25.98 19.50 -49.98
C PRO A 370 -26.60 20.82 -49.51
#